data_848c3813050f1c528f8433de8dde49c8
#
_entry.id   848c3813050f1c528f8433de8dde49c8
#
_cell.length_a   1.000
_cell.length_b   1.000
_cell.length_c   1.000
_cell.angle_alpha   90.00
_cell.angle_beta   90.00
_cell.angle_gamma   90.00
#
_symmetry.space_group_name_H-M   'P 1'
#
loop_
_entity.id
_entity.type
_entity.pdbx_description
1 polymer ?
#
loop_
_entity_poly.entity_id
_entity_poly.type
_entity_poly.pdbx_seq_one_letter_code
_entity_poly.pdbx_strand_id
1 'polypeptide(L)'
;VVYRLEIGINGTEEKSSTTFGLRKFSTTETKFLINGEPTFLRGKHDGLVFPMTGAVPATVDEWIRVMKISKSYGMNHYRYHTCCPPEAAFIAADLLGIYMEPQLPFWGTLTASGDENHNETEQNYLIEEGFRMLDTFGNHASYCMMSLGNELWGSKERMAEIITGYRCIDDRHLYTQGSNNFQHTPVLLPEDDFFVGVRFSKNRLIRGSYGMCDAPLGHIQWDEPSTMHNYDEDIVPSDTNDANAAGDGEEIEIQYGTGVKKVKAASADGPLIPH
;
A
#
# COMPACT_ATOMS: atom_id res chain seq x y z
N VAL A 1 10.69 11.15 14.40
CA VAL A 1 10.89 11.31 15.85
C VAL A 1 9.77 10.60 16.56
N VAL A 2 10.10 9.75 17.52
CA VAL A 2 9.14 9.05 18.39
C VAL A 2 9.13 9.77 19.73
N TYR A 3 7.94 10.05 20.22
CA TYR A 3 7.70 10.64 21.52
C TYR A 3 7.16 9.57 22.47
N ARG A 4 7.38 9.76 23.76
CA ARG A 4 6.81 8.91 24.81
C ARG A 4 5.91 9.76 25.70
N LEU A 5 4.67 9.32 25.86
CA LEU A 5 3.72 9.85 26.85
C LEU A 5 3.74 8.94 28.06
N GLU A 6 3.92 9.52 29.25
CA GLU A 6 3.75 8.82 30.51
C GLU A 6 2.55 9.43 31.27
N ILE A 7 1.69 8.58 31.75
CA ILE A 7 0.52 8.96 32.54
C ILE A 7 0.65 8.28 33.90
N GLY A 8 0.52 9.04 34.96
CA GLY A 8 0.55 8.54 36.33
C GLY A 8 -0.66 9.00 37.13
N ILE A 9 -1.02 8.23 38.12
CA ILE A 9 -2.09 8.61 39.08
C ILE A 9 -1.45 9.29 40.29
N ASN A 10 -1.86 10.52 40.59
CA ASN A 10 -1.34 11.26 41.71
C ASN A 10 -1.55 10.50 43.03
N GLY A 11 -0.48 10.34 43.78
CA GLY A 11 -0.49 9.62 45.06
C GLY A 11 -0.28 8.10 44.97
N THR A 12 0.02 7.59 43.77
CA THR A 12 0.39 6.18 43.54
C THR A 12 1.69 6.09 42.79
N GLU A 13 2.28 4.90 42.74
CA GLU A 13 3.43 4.59 41.87
C GLU A 13 2.99 4.04 40.51
N GLU A 14 1.70 3.92 40.27
CA GLU A 14 1.17 3.39 39.01
C GLU A 14 1.40 4.36 37.86
N LYS A 15 2.03 3.86 36.82
CA LYS A 15 2.28 4.58 35.57
C LYS A 15 1.96 3.72 34.35
N SER A 16 1.41 4.35 33.35
CA SER A 16 1.27 3.77 32.01
C SER A 16 2.04 4.63 31.01
N SER A 17 2.56 4.02 29.96
CA SER A 17 3.24 4.79 28.92
C SER A 17 2.88 4.27 27.54
N THR A 18 2.84 5.17 26.57
CA THR A 18 2.71 4.86 25.17
C THR A 18 3.67 5.69 24.34
N THR A 19 3.99 5.21 23.14
CA THR A 19 4.80 5.94 22.18
C THR A 19 3.93 6.41 21.03
N PHE A 20 4.30 7.55 20.42
CA PHE A 20 3.59 8.09 19.28
C PHE A 20 4.52 8.96 18.43
N GLY A 21 4.09 9.31 17.22
CA GLY A 21 4.79 10.23 16.35
C GLY A 21 3.92 11.41 15.95
N LEU A 22 4.51 12.58 15.83
CA LEU A 22 3.85 13.74 15.24
C LEU A 22 4.11 13.72 13.73
N ARG A 23 3.21 13.08 13.01
CA ARG A 23 3.28 12.97 11.55
C ARG A 23 1.90 13.20 10.94
N LYS A 24 1.90 13.83 9.77
CA LYS A 24 0.78 13.84 8.85
C LYS A 24 1.24 13.20 7.55
N PHE A 25 0.74 12.03 7.23
CA PHE A 25 0.93 11.40 5.94
C PHE A 25 -0.30 11.68 5.08
N SER A 26 -0.10 12.21 3.89
CA SER A 26 -1.20 12.66 3.04
C SER A 26 -0.82 12.54 1.57
N THR A 27 -1.79 12.76 0.71
CA THR A 27 -1.61 12.79 -0.74
C THR A 27 -2.02 14.14 -1.32
N THR A 28 -1.44 14.48 -2.45
CA THR A 28 -2.01 15.40 -3.44
C THR A 28 -2.44 14.58 -4.65
N GLU A 29 -2.88 15.23 -5.71
CA GLU A 29 -3.22 14.55 -6.97
C GLU A 29 -2.07 13.68 -7.51
N THR A 30 -0.82 14.07 -7.26
CA THR A 30 0.35 13.47 -7.88
C THR A 30 1.41 12.96 -6.90
N LYS A 31 1.33 13.28 -5.62
CA LYS A 31 2.42 13.02 -4.65
C LYS A 31 1.92 12.57 -3.30
N PHE A 32 2.75 11.75 -2.66
CA PHE A 32 2.68 11.55 -1.21
C PHE A 32 3.40 12.68 -0.49
N LEU A 33 2.86 13.07 0.65
CA LEU A 33 3.45 14.09 1.51
C LEU A 33 3.65 13.56 2.92
N ILE A 34 4.76 13.90 3.52
CA ILE A 34 5.00 13.73 4.96
C ILE A 34 5.19 15.10 5.60
N ASN A 35 4.28 15.48 6.50
CA ASN A 35 4.27 16.80 7.13
C ASN A 35 4.29 17.97 6.13
N GLY A 36 3.61 17.79 5.00
CA GLY A 36 3.54 18.77 3.93
C GLY A 36 4.68 18.71 2.90
N GLU A 37 5.74 17.95 3.17
CA GLU A 37 6.87 17.81 2.26
C GLU A 37 6.71 16.58 1.34
N PRO A 38 6.95 16.74 0.04
CA PRO A 38 6.88 15.63 -0.90
C PRO A 38 7.81 14.48 -0.52
N THR A 39 7.29 13.27 -0.56
CA THR A 39 8.08 12.06 -0.31
C THR A 39 7.86 11.04 -1.42
N PHE A 40 8.94 10.43 -1.85
CA PHE A 40 8.93 9.37 -2.82
C PHE A 40 9.04 8.02 -2.11
N LEU A 41 8.07 7.13 -2.37
CA LEU A 41 8.05 5.79 -1.77
C LEU A 41 8.94 4.84 -2.58
N ARG A 42 10.02 4.39 -1.99
CA ARG A 42 10.87 3.32 -2.51
C ARG A 42 10.57 2.07 -1.70
N GLY A 43 9.60 1.29 -2.22
CA GLY A 43 8.97 0.23 -1.48
C GLY A 43 9.65 -1.12 -1.59
N LYS A 44 9.50 -1.91 -0.54
CA LYS A 44 9.69 -3.35 -0.53
C LYS A 44 8.35 -4.04 -0.44
N HIS A 45 8.12 -5.04 -1.27
CA HIS A 45 7.05 -6.01 -1.10
C HIS A 45 7.48 -7.04 -0.06
N ASP A 46 6.70 -7.26 0.97
CA ASP A 46 6.97 -8.21 2.04
C ASP A 46 5.77 -9.13 2.28
N GLY A 47 5.98 -10.43 2.16
CA GLY A 47 4.98 -11.48 2.47
C GLY A 47 5.26 -12.17 3.80
N LEU A 48 6.07 -11.59 4.68
CA LEU A 48 6.50 -12.18 5.95
C LEU A 48 7.17 -13.55 5.78
N VAL A 49 7.92 -13.74 4.68
CA VAL A 49 8.59 -15.00 4.37
C VAL A 49 10.03 -14.95 4.89
N PHE A 50 10.33 -15.80 5.84
CA PHE A 50 11.64 -15.93 6.48
C PHE A 50 12.14 -17.37 6.36
N PRO A 51 12.72 -17.75 5.20
CA PRO A 51 13.01 -19.16 4.90
C PRO A 51 14.13 -19.75 5.79
N MET A 52 15.01 -18.94 6.33
CA MET A 52 16.11 -19.40 7.19
C MET A 52 15.63 -19.80 8.58
N THR A 53 14.59 -19.18 9.08
CA THR A 53 14.04 -19.42 10.42
C THR A 53 12.72 -20.16 10.39
N GLY A 54 12.03 -20.13 9.25
CA GLY A 54 10.67 -20.67 9.11
C GLY A 54 9.62 -19.88 9.91
N ALA A 55 9.99 -18.78 10.53
CA ALA A 55 9.13 -17.96 11.36
C ALA A 55 9.46 -16.47 11.23
N VAL A 56 8.44 -15.64 11.38
CA VAL A 56 8.57 -14.19 11.42
C VAL A 56 9.39 -13.78 12.66
N PRO A 57 10.32 -12.82 12.54
CA PRO A 57 11.06 -12.33 13.70
C PRO A 57 10.12 -11.80 14.79
N ALA A 58 10.38 -12.21 16.02
CA ALA A 58 9.57 -11.81 17.18
C ALA A 58 10.14 -10.61 17.94
N THR A 59 11.39 -10.24 17.69
CA THR A 59 12.08 -9.19 18.45
C THR A 59 12.31 -7.92 17.62
N VAL A 60 12.32 -6.78 18.30
CA VAL A 60 12.60 -5.48 17.68
C VAL A 60 13.99 -5.46 17.04
N ASP A 61 14.98 -6.04 17.69
CA ASP A 61 16.38 -6.03 17.19
C ASP A 61 16.52 -6.79 15.85
N GLU A 62 15.81 -7.90 15.69
CA GLU A 62 15.80 -8.64 14.43
C GLU A 62 15.15 -7.82 13.32
N TRP A 63 14.03 -7.14 13.59
CA TRP A 63 13.39 -6.25 12.64
C TRP A 63 14.25 -5.03 12.31
N ILE A 64 14.94 -4.45 13.30
CA ILE A 64 15.92 -3.38 13.06
C ILE A 64 17.00 -3.87 12.09
N ARG A 65 17.53 -5.08 12.28
CA ARG A 65 18.52 -5.67 11.38
C ARG A 65 17.99 -5.78 9.95
N VAL A 66 16.81 -6.35 9.77
CA VAL A 66 16.18 -6.54 8.45
C VAL A 66 15.93 -5.18 7.78
N MET A 67 15.33 -4.24 8.50
CA MET A 67 14.96 -2.94 7.96
C MET A 67 16.18 -2.04 7.69
N LYS A 68 17.27 -2.15 8.47
CA LYS A 68 18.52 -1.44 8.17
C LYS A 68 19.13 -1.89 6.84
N ILE A 69 19.05 -3.18 6.52
CA ILE A 69 19.50 -3.69 5.22
C ILE A 69 18.67 -3.03 4.09
N SER A 70 17.35 -3.03 4.19
CA SER A 70 16.50 -2.38 3.19
C SER A 70 16.81 -0.88 3.06
N LYS A 71 17.01 -0.19 4.18
CA LYS A 71 17.38 1.24 4.16
C LYS A 71 18.74 1.48 3.50
N SER A 72 19.70 0.57 3.64
CA SER A 72 21.00 0.71 2.97
C SER A 72 20.89 0.66 1.44
N TYR A 73 19.79 0.09 0.91
CA TYR A 73 19.43 0.14 -0.50
C TYR A 73 18.48 1.30 -0.84
N GLY A 74 18.29 2.24 0.08
CA GLY A 74 17.47 3.43 -0.13
C GLY A 74 15.96 3.21 0.05
N MET A 75 15.51 2.06 0.52
CA MET A 75 14.10 1.78 0.75
C MET A 75 13.59 2.53 1.98
N ASN A 76 12.38 3.05 1.89
CA ASN A 76 11.69 3.78 2.96
C ASN A 76 10.26 3.35 3.18
N HIS A 77 9.78 2.33 2.46
CA HIS A 77 8.40 1.87 2.48
C HIS A 77 8.33 0.35 2.45
N TYR A 78 7.40 -0.23 3.22
CA TYR A 78 7.07 -1.64 3.21
C TYR A 78 5.59 -1.83 2.96
N ARG A 79 5.27 -2.50 1.86
CA ARG A 79 3.94 -3.04 1.60
C ARG A 79 3.90 -4.51 2.05
N TYR A 80 3.05 -4.82 3.01
CA TYR A 80 2.83 -6.19 3.47
C TYR A 80 1.71 -6.85 2.68
N HIS A 81 2.07 -7.88 1.92
CA HIS A 81 1.14 -8.55 1.03
C HIS A 81 0.22 -9.50 1.81
N THR A 82 -1.06 -9.14 1.89
CA THR A 82 -2.11 -9.92 2.58
C THR A 82 -1.76 -10.30 4.03
N CYS A 83 -1.05 -9.45 4.71
CA CYS A 83 -0.65 -9.69 6.09
C CYS A 83 -0.40 -8.40 6.87
N CYS A 84 -0.47 -8.51 8.19
CA CYS A 84 -0.03 -7.50 9.12
C CYS A 84 1.18 -8.03 9.89
N PRO A 85 2.29 -7.28 9.96
CA PRO A 85 3.45 -7.71 10.72
C PRO A 85 3.23 -7.58 12.23
N PRO A 86 4.05 -8.24 13.07
CA PRO A 86 3.97 -8.10 14.52
C PRO A 86 4.39 -6.70 14.99
N GLU A 87 3.99 -6.32 16.21
CA GLU A 87 4.32 -5.03 16.84
C GLU A 87 5.82 -4.70 16.80
N ALA A 88 6.67 -5.69 16.95
CA ALA A 88 8.13 -5.53 16.86
C ALA A 88 8.58 -4.90 15.52
N ALA A 89 7.88 -5.18 14.43
CA ALA A 89 8.14 -4.57 13.14
C ALA A 89 7.73 -3.08 13.12
N PHE A 90 6.60 -2.74 13.70
CA PHE A 90 6.16 -1.34 13.80
C PHE A 90 7.11 -0.51 14.66
N ILE A 91 7.54 -1.03 15.81
CA ILE A 91 8.52 -0.37 16.67
C ILE A 91 9.84 -0.13 15.90
N ALA A 92 10.33 -1.14 15.19
CA ALA A 92 11.56 -1.00 14.39
C ALA A 92 11.39 0.02 13.26
N ALA A 93 10.23 0.02 12.59
CA ALA A 93 9.90 0.98 11.54
C ALA A 93 9.78 2.41 12.07
N ASP A 94 9.17 2.61 13.24
CA ASP A 94 9.11 3.90 13.93
C ASP A 94 10.51 4.46 14.19
N LEU A 95 11.41 3.62 14.70
CA LEU A 95 12.79 4.01 15.00
C LEU A 95 13.61 4.34 13.76
N LEU A 96 13.36 3.64 12.66
CA LEU A 96 14.12 3.75 11.42
C LEU A 96 13.48 4.70 10.38
N GLY A 97 12.25 5.13 10.58
CA GLY A 97 11.55 5.97 9.63
C GLY A 97 11.19 5.21 8.34
N ILE A 98 10.50 4.09 8.48
CA ILE A 98 9.92 3.33 7.37
C ILE A 98 8.40 3.53 7.37
N TYR A 99 7.84 3.83 6.22
CA TYR A 99 6.40 3.95 6.04
C TYR A 99 5.80 2.57 5.77
N MET A 100 4.82 2.15 6.57
CA MET A 100 4.27 0.81 6.49
C MET A 100 2.85 0.82 5.93
N GLU A 101 2.57 -0.18 5.08
CA GLU A 101 1.27 -0.48 4.48
C GLU A 101 0.93 -1.95 4.77
N PRO A 102 0.41 -2.29 5.96
CA PRO A 102 -0.17 -3.60 6.20
C PRO A 102 -1.48 -3.75 5.42
N GLN A 103 -1.79 -5.00 5.07
CA GLN A 103 -3.02 -5.36 4.39
C GLN A 103 -3.83 -6.33 5.25
N LEU A 104 -5.15 -6.34 5.05
CA LEU A 104 -5.97 -7.44 5.56
C LEU A 104 -5.50 -8.76 4.97
N PRO A 105 -5.63 -9.87 5.70
CA PRO A 105 -5.24 -11.20 5.23
C PRO A 105 -6.26 -11.73 4.21
N PHE A 106 -6.43 -10.99 3.11
CA PHE A 106 -7.46 -11.29 2.14
C PHE A 106 -6.98 -11.17 0.69
N TRP A 107 -7.33 -12.18 -0.08
CA TRP A 107 -7.11 -12.26 -1.52
C TRP A 107 -8.29 -13.01 -2.14
N GLY A 108 -9.29 -12.28 -2.59
CA GLY A 108 -10.53 -12.92 -3.02
C GLY A 108 -11.60 -11.93 -3.46
N THR A 109 -12.85 -12.33 -3.34
CA THR A 109 -14.00 -11.56 -3.79
C THR A 109 -14.79 -11.00 -2.60
N LEU A 110 -14.86 -9.68 -2.50
CA LEU A 110 -15.74 -8.99 -1.56
C LEU A 110 -17.13 -8.84 -2.18
N THR A 111 -18.06 -9.67 -1.77
CA THR A 111 -19.44 -9.67 -2.25
C THR A 111 -20.30 -8.67 -1.49
N ALA A 112 -21.30 -8.09 -2.15
CA ALA A 112 -22.32 -7.30 -1.47
C ALA A 112 -23.34 -8.20 -0.74
N SER A 113 -24.01 -7.64 0.26
CA SER A 113 -25.10 -8.34 0.93
C SER A 113 -26.20 -8.67 -0.08
N GLY A 114 -26.58 -9.94 -0.15
CA GLY A 114 -27.56 -10.44 -1.11
C GLY A 114 -26.98 -11.09 -2.37
N ASP A 115 -25.68 -11.02 -2.58
CA ASP A 115 -25.02 -11.79 -3.64
C ASP A 115 -25.04 -13.30 -3.34
N GLU A 116 -25.10 -14.13 -4.39
CA GLU A 116 -25.27 -15.59 -4.28
C GLU A 116 -24.20 -16.25 -3.39
N ASN A 117 -22.98 -15.74 -3.42
CA ASN A 117 -21.85 -16.29 -2.66
C ASN A 117 -21.44 -15.41 -1.47
N HIS A 118 -22.37 -14.60 -0.97
CA HIS A 118 -22.06 -13.73 0.16
C HIS A 118 -21.82 -14.53 1.45
N ASN A 119 -20.67 -14.35 2.04
CA ASN A 119 -20.31 -14.91 3.34
C ASN A 119 -20.14 -13.79 4.37
N GLU A 120 -21.22 -13.46 5.05
CA GLU A 120 -21.24 -12.42 6.06
C GLU A 120 -20.27 -12.69 7.20
N THR A 121 -20.16 -13.94 7.63
CA THR A 121 -19.27 -14.32 8.75
C THR A 121 -17.81 -14.08 8.40
N GLU A 122 -17.38 -14.46 7.20
CA GLU A 122 -16.02 -14.23 6.72
C GLU A 122 -15.73 -12.73 6.58
N GLN A 123 -16.65 -11.99 5.97
CA GLN A 123 -16.46 -10.55 5.81
C GLN A 123 -16.42 -9.80 7.14
N ASN A 124 -17.32 -10.14 8.07
CA ASN A 124 -17.31 -9.55 9.39
C ASN A 124 -15.99 -9.83 10.13
N TYR A 125 -15.47 -11.05 10.02
CA TYR A 125 -14.15 -11.37 10.58
C TYR A 125 -13.04 -10.48 9.99
N LEU A 126 -13.01 -10.31 8.68
CA LEU A 126 -12.02 -9.45 8.00
C LEU A 126 -12.15 -7.98 8.41
N ILE A 127 -13.39 -7.49 8.50
CA ILE A 127 -13.66 -6.11 8.92
C ILE A 127 -13.22 -5.88 10.37
N GLU A 128 -13.55 -6.80 11.25
CA GLU A 128 -13.12 -6.75 12.65
C GLU A 128 -11.60 -6.85 12.78
N GLU A 129 -10.95 -7.65 11.96
CA GLU A 129 -9.47 -7.72 11.93
C GLU A 129 -8.85 -6.39 11.56
N GLY A 130 -9.40 -5.67 10.59
CA GLY A 130 -8.95 -4.32 10.26
C GLY A 130 -9.13 -3.33 11.41
N PHE A 131 -10.24 -3.39 12.13
CA PHE A 131 -10.42 -2.56 13.34
C PHE A 131 -9.41 -2.93 14.43
N ARG A 132 -9.12 -4.22 14.62
CA ARG A 132 -8.07 -4.65 15.58
C ARG A 132 -6.69 -4.15 15.18
N MET A 133 -6.36 -4.16 13.88
CA MET A 133 -5.10 -3.60 13.38
C MET A 133 -4.99 -2.11 13.70
N LEU A 134 -6.04 -1.33 13.49
CA LEU A 134 -6.08 0.09 13.79
C LEU A 134 -6.01 0.36 15.30
N ASP A 135 -6.78 -0.36 16.10
CA ASP A 135 -6.79 -0.22 17.56
C ASP A 135 -5.43 -0.57 18.18
N THR A 136 -4.82 -1.66 17.70
CA THR A 136 -3.55 -2.17 18.25
C THR A 136 -2.35 -1.35 17.78
N PHE A 137 -2.29 -1.04 16.49
CA PHE A 137 -1.09 -0.49 15.85
C PHE A 137 -1.26 0.95 15.33
N GLY A 138 -2.46 1.49 15.28
CA GLY A 138 -2.75 2.80 14.69
C GLY A 138 -1.97 3.95 15.31
N ASN A 139 -1.45 3.80 16.52
CA ASN A 139 -0.64 4.82 17.17
C ASN A 139 0.84 4.82 16.76
N HIS A 140 1.30 3.80 16.03
CA HIS A 140 2.65 3.78 15.49
C HIS A 140 2.83 4.84 14.40
N ALA A 141 3.88 5.62 14.49
CA ALA A 141 4.19 6.67 13.52
C ALA A 141 4.46 6.11 12.12
N SER A 142 4.97 4.88 12.04
CA SER A 142 5.25 4.15 10.81
C SER A 142 4.01 3.61 10.11
N TYR A 143 2.91 3.39 10.82
CA TYR A 143 1.67 2.92 10.22
C TYR A 143 1.00 4.07 9.47
N CYS A 144 1.28 4.19 8.19
CA CYS A 144 0.84 5.33 7.37
C CYS A 144 -0.28 4.99 6.40
N MET A 145 -0.37 3.75 5.98
CA MET A 145 -1.22 3.30 4.87
C MET A 145 -1.84 1.96 5.22
N MET A 146 -3.07 1.72 4.76
CA MET A 146 -3.78 0.44 4.94
C MET A 146 -4.53 0.06 3.67
N SER A 147 -4.51 -1.24 3.35
CA SER A 147 -5.18 -1.79 2.18
C SER A 147 -6.08 -2.98 2.58
N LEU A 148 -7.22 -3.13 1.89
CA LEU A 148 -8.16 -4.23 2.13
C LEU A 148 -7.63 -5.61 1.70
N GLY A 149 -6.56 -5.66 0.95
CA GLY A 149 -5.96 -6.91 0.51
C GLY A 149 -5.30 -6.85 -0.85
N ASN A 150 -5.21 -7.99 -1.53
CA ASN A 150 -4.53 -8.10 -2.82
C ASN A 150 -5.42 -8.69 -3.89
N GLU A 151 -5.45 -8.06 -5.06
CA GLU A 151 -6.18 -8.54 -6.25
C GLU A 151 -7.65 -8.86 -5.99
N LEU A 152 -8.32 -7.96 -5.29
CA LEU A 152 -9.69 -8.15 -4.87
C LEU A 152 -10.64 -8.03 -6.05
N TRP A 153 -11.70 -8.81 -5.98
CA TRP A 153 -12.85 -8.78 -6.88
C TRP A 153 -14.14 -8.47 -6.10
N GLY A 154 -15.19 -8.17 -6.80
CA GLY A 154 -16.52 -8.04 -6.22
C GLY A 154 -17.04 -6.61 -6.18
N SER A 155 -17.78 -6.28 -5.14
CA SER A 155 -18.49 -5.02 -5.03
C SER A 155 -17.56 -3.86 -4.64
N LYS A 156 -17.51 -2.85 -5.51
CA LYS A 156 -16.80 -1.59 -5.26
C LYS A 156 -17.43 -0.82 -4.11
N GLU A 157 -18.75 -0.84 -4.08
CA GLU A 157 -19.55 -0.18 -3.05
C GLU A 157 -19.25 -0.78 -1.68
N ARG A 158 -19.13 -2.11 -1.62
CA ARG A 158 -18.76 -2.79 -0.38
C ARG A 158 -17.34 -2.46 0.07
N MET A 159 -16.39 -2.39 -0.85
CA MET A 159 -15.02 -1.94 -0.55
C MET A 159 -15.01 -0.51 0.00
N ALA A 160 -15.74 0.39 -0.63
CA ALA A 160 -15.89 1.78 -0.20
C ALA A 160 -16.52 1.91 1.20
N GLU A 161 -17.56 1.13 1.49
CA GLU A 161 -18.18 1.07 2.82
C GLU A 161 -17.18 0.67 3.90
N ILE A 162 -16.36 -0.37 3.66
CA ILE A 162 -15.38 -0.85 4.60
C ILE A 162 -14.29 0.21 4.85
N ILE A 163 -13.77 0.82 3.79
CA ILE A 163 -12.79 1.91 3.90
C ILE A 163 -13.36 3.09 4.70
N THR A 164 -14.59 3.49 4.39
CA THR A 164 -15.29 4.55 5.12
C THR A 164 -15.40 4.22 6.61
N GLY A 165 -15.74 2.97 6.93
CA GLY A 165 -15.81 2.50 8.31
C GLY A 165 -14.48 2.63 9.05
N TYR A 166 -13.38 2.22 8.44
CA TYR A 166 -12.04 2.38 9.03
C TYR A 166 -11.66 3.85 9.19
N ARG A 167 -11.88 4.67 8.18
CA ARG A 167 -11.60 6.11 8.21
C ARG A 167 -12.40 6.84 9.31
N CYS A 168 -13.63 6.43 9.59
CA CYS A 168 -14.42 6.99 10.69
C CYS A 168 -13.82 6.72 12.06
N ILE A 169 -13.05 5.63 12.22
CA ILE A 169 -12.40 5.28 13.49
C ILE A 169 -11.01 5.93 13.58
N ASP A 170 -10.26 5.92 12.49
CA ASP A 170 -8.92 6.52 12.45
C ASP A 170 -8.65 7.16 11.07
N ASP A 171 -8.66 8.47 11.01
CA ASP A 171 -8.41 9.27 9.80
C ASP A 171 -6.92 9.67 9.62
N ARG A 172 -6.04 9.15 10.48
CA ARG A 172 -4.60 9.45 10.44
C ARG A 172 -3.83 8.64 9.40
N HIS A 173 -4.47 7.63 8.81
CA HIS A 173 -3.91 6.73 7.81
C HIS A 173 -4.49 7.01 6.43
N LEU A 174 -3.77 6.63 5.39
CA LEU A 174 -4.29 6.56 4.04
C LEU A 174 -4.84 5.15 3.77
N TYR A 175 -5.95 5.09 3.06
CA TYR A 175 -6.67 3.85 2.77
C TYR A 175 -6.79 3.60 1.28
N THR A 176 -6.78 2.32 0.89
CA THR A 176 -7.07 1.89 -0.47
C THR A 176 -7.86 0.58 -0.49
N GLN A 177 -8.67 0.41 -1.51
CA GLN A 177 -9.48 -0.78 -1.74
C GLN A 177 -8.67 -2.07 -1.84
N GLY A 178 -7.40 -1.98 -2.21
CA GLY A 178 -6.54 -3.14 -2.39
C GLY A 178 -5.47 -2.91 -3.43
N SER A 179 -4.59 -3.90 -3.55
CA SER A 179 -3.48 -3.84 -4.48
C SER A 179 -3.77 -4.69 -5.72
N ASN A 180 -3.50 -4.12 -6.89
CA ASN A 180 -3.70 -4.81 -8.18
C ASN A 180 -5.14 -5.31 -8.42
N ASN A 181 -6.13 -4.53 -8.05
CA ASN A 181 -7.54 -4.88 -8.26
C ASN A 181 -7.92 -4.72 -9.74
N PHE A 182 -7.56 -5.69 -10.54
CA PHE A 182 -7.65 -5.63 -12.01
C PHE A 182 -9.04 -5.48 -12.59
N GLN A 183 -10.09 -5.89 -11.84
CA GLN A 183 -11.46 -5.70 -12.33
C GLN A 183 -11.82 -4.23 -12.56
N HIS A 184 -11.06 -3.31 -11.95
CA HIS A 184 -11.34 -1.88 -12.02
C HIS A 184 -10.39 -1.15 -12.96
N THR A 185 -9.42 -1.86 -13.54
CA THR A 185 -8.23 -1.24 -14.12
C THR A 185 -7.58 -0.26 -13.14
N PRO A 186 -6.34 0.15 -13.23
CA PRO A 186 -5.75 1.01 -12.22
C PRO A 186 -6.47 2.37 -12.15
N VAL A 187 -7.60 2.39 -11.48
CA VAL A 187 -8.47 3.53 -11.24
C VAL A 187 -8.67 3.64 -9.75
N LEU A 188 -8.54 4.84 -9.22
CA LEU A 188 -8.94 5.15 -7.85
C LEU A 188 -10.45 5.09 -7.72
N LEU A 189 -10.94 4.39 -6.72
CA LEU A 189 -12.33 4.53 -6.31
C LEU A 189 -12.51 5.81 -5.48
N PRO A 190 -13.73 6.33 -5.34
CA PRO A 190 -13.96 7.60 -4.64
C PRO A 190 -13.41 7.65 -3.21
N GLU A 191 -13.32 6.52 -2.53
CA GLU A 191 -12.87 6.42 -1.16
C GLU A 191 -11.37 6.10 -1.02
N ASP A 192 -10.67 5.89 -2.14
CA ASP A 192 -9.25 5.62 -2.12
C ASP A 192 -8.42 6.90 -1.96
N ASP A 193 -7.41 6.87 -1.12
CA ASP A 193 -6.42 7.94 -1.01
C ASP A 193 -5.24 7.72 -1.97
N PHE A 194 -4.99 6.49 -2.38
CA PHE A 194 -3.87 6.12 -3.24
C PHE A 194 -4.17 4.83 -3.99
N PHE A 195 -3.36 4.55 -4.99
CA PHE A 195 -3.44 3.33 -5.79
C PHE A 195 -2.18 2.50 -5.63
N VAL A 196 -2.35 1.19 -5.48
CA VAL A 196 -1.25 0.22 -5.50
C VAL A 196 -1.47 -0.75 -6.65
N GLY A 197 -0.56 -0.79 -7.60
CA GLY A 197 -0.79 -1.66 -8.71
C GLY A 197 0.22 -1.59 -9.82
N VAL A 198 -0.26 -1.90 -10.99
CA VAL A 198 0.47 -1.87 -12.24
C VAL A 198 0.04 -0.65 -13.01
N ARG A 199 0.98 0.07 -13.56
CA ARG A 199 0.70 1.12 -14.53
C ARG A 199 1.39 0.79 -15.84
N PHE A 200 0.93 1.43 -16.89
CA PHE A 200 1.56 1.36 -18.20
C PHE A 200 2.33 2.66 -18.47
N SER A 201 3.58 2.54 -18.80
CA SER A 201 4.33 3.59 -19.46
C SER A 201 4.25 3.41 -20.97
N LYS A 202 4.80 4.35 -21.72
CA LYS A 202 4.84 4.27 -23.18
C LYS A 202 5.40 2.94 -23.70
N ASN A 203 6.35 2.36 -22.99
CA ASN A 203 7.11 1.19 -23.47
C ASN A 203 7.08 0.00 -22.51
N ARG A 204 6.48 0.11 -21.30
CA ARG A 204 6.58 -0.98 -20.33
C ARG A 204 5.60 -0.84 -19.17
N LEU A 205 5.46 -1.94 -18.45
CA LEU A 205 4.73 -1.99 -17.19
C LEU A 205 5.63 -1.55 -16.03
N ILE A 206 5.08 -0.74 -15.15
CA ILE A 206 5.73 -0.32 -13.91
C ILE A 206 4.80 -0.60 -12.75
N ARG A 207 5.33 -1.19 -11.70
CA ARG A 207 4.59 -1.47 -10.47
C ARG A 207 4.97 -0.50 -9.38
N GLY A 208 4.01 -0.15 -8.54
CA GLY A 208 4.26 0.71 -7.41
C GLY A 208 3.01 1.18 -6.70
N SER A 209 3.23 1.97 -5.67
CA SER A 209 2.19 2.75 -5.00
C SER A 209 2.20 4.15 -5.57
N TYR A 210 1.03 4.69 -5.79
CA TYR A 210 0.84 5.98 -6.44
C TYR A 210 -0.01 6.88 -5.57
N GLY A 211 0.34 8.15 -5.53
CA GLY A 211 -0.51 9.18 -4.97
C GLY A 211 -1.84 9.25 -5.71
N MET A 212 -2.81 9.88 -5.09
CA MET A 212 -4.10 10.11 -5.72
C MET A 212 -3.94 11.00 -6.93
N CYS A 213 -4.41 10.55 -8.09
CA CYS A 213 -4.31 11.29 -9.34
C CYS A 213 -5.28 10.71 -10.36
N ASP A 214 -5.57 11.48 -11.37
CA ASP A 214 -6.41 11.04 -12.49
C ASP A 214 -5.75 9.92 -13.26
N ALA A 215 -4.44 9.91 -13.28
CA ALA A 215 -3.68 8.87 -13.89
C ALA A 215 -2.68 8.29 -12.91
N PRO A 216 -2.64 6.98 -12.71
CA PRO A 216 -1.62 6.34 -11.89
C PRO A 216 -0.20 6.66 -12.35
N LEU A 217 -0.08 7.23 -13.50
CA LEU A 217 1.16 7.68 -14.08
C LEU A 217 1.51 9.11 -13.81
N GLY A 218 0.51 9.93 -13.57
CA GLY A 218 0.65 11.38 -13.51
C GLY A 218 1.37 11.86 -12.28
N HIS A 219 2.01 10.97 -11.58
CA HIS A 219 2.63 11.32 -10.33
C HIS A 219 4.14 11.15 -10.41
N ILE A 220 4.74 10.82 -9.34
CA ILE A 220 6.16 10.84 -9.06
C ILE A 220 7.12 10.40 -10.17
N GLN A 221 6.69 9.61 -11.14
CA GLN A 221 7.57 9.20 -12.23
C GLN A 221 7.89 10.31 -13.23
N TRP A 222 7.04 11.30 -13.29
CA TRP A 222 7.20 12.45 -14.20
C TRP A 222 7.72 13.70 -13.49
N ASP A 223 7.73 13.68 -12.16
CA ASP A 223 8.26 14.79 -11.36
C ASP A 223 9.77 14.69 -11.22
N GLU A 224 10.42 15.81 -11.29
CA GLU A 224 11.85 15.89 -11.10
C GLU A 224 12.25 16.05 -9.62
N PRO A 225 13.30 15.35 -9.18
CA PRO A 225 13.98 14.24 -9.85
C PRO A 225 13.20 12.94 -9.70
N SER A 226 12.98 12.23 -10.77
CA SER A 226 12.28 10.95 -10.76
C SER A 226 13.24 9.78 -10.90
N THR A 227 13.34 8.96 -9.88
CA THR A 227 14.13 7.71 -9.94
C THR A 227 13.51 6.67 -10.86
N MET A 228 12.18 6.72 -11.05
CA MET A 228 11.50 5.82 -11.97
C MET A 228 11.75 6.18 -13.43
N HIS A 229 11.97 7.43 -13.71
CA HIS A 229 12.35 7.87 -15.05
C HIS A 229 13.73 7.29 -15.44
N ASN A 230 14.71 7.44 -14.59
CA ASN A 230 16.04 6.85 -14.80
C ASN A 230 15.97 5.34 -14.87
N TYR A 231 15.15 4.72 -14.04
CA TYR A 231 14.94 3.27 -14.10
C TYR A 231 14.40 2.82 -15.46
N ASP A 232 13.47 3.57 -16.02
CA ASP A 232 12.86 3.24 -17.29
C ASP A 232 13.86 3.33 -18.46
N GLU A 233 14.76 4.28 -18.42
CA GLU A 233 15.70 4.53 -19.51
C GLU A 233 17.00 3.74 -19.38
N ASP A 234 17.55 3.64 -18.16
CA ASP A 234 18.90 3.16 -17.94
C ASP A 234 18.98 1.68 -17.55
N ILE A 235 17.94 1.15 -16.88
CA ILE A 235 18.01 -0.16 -16.25
C ILE A 235 17.24 -1.22 -17.02
N VAL A 236 16.14 -0.87 -17.65
CA VAL A 236 15.31 -1.83 -18.38
C VAL A 236 15.59 -1.72 -19.88
N PRO A 237 16.03 -2.80 -20.54
CA PRO A 237 16.28 -2.80 -21.96
C PRO A 237 15.07 -2.33 -22.76
N SER A 238 15.32 -1.50 -23.76
CA SER A 238 14.28 -0.90 -24.60
C SER A 238 13.55 -1.89 -25.49
N ASP A 239 14.10 -3.08 -25.65
CA ASP A 239 13.60 -4.19 -26.46
C ASP A 239 12.85 -5.25 -25.66
N THR A 240 12.56 -4.99 -24.40
CA THR A 240 11.62 -5.84 -23.65
C THR A 240 10.25 -5.67 -24.28
N ASN A 241 9.98 -6.53 -25.17
CA ASN A 241 8.77 -6.73 -25.92
C ASN A 241 7.52 -6.31 -25.19
N ASP A 242 6.88 -5.36 -25.67
CA ASP A 242 5.93 -5.51 -26.73
C ASP A 242 4.50 -5.72 -26.29
N ALA A 243 4.23 -6.22 -25.12
CA ALA A 243 2.93 -6.05 -24.49
C ALA A 243 2.60 -4.57 -24.29
N ASN A 244 3.61 -3.72 -24.35
CA ASN A 244 3.47 -2.27 -24.17
C ASN A 244 3.65 -1.49 -25.48
N ALA A 245 3.91 -2.17 -26.56
CA ALA A 245 3.97 -1.56 -27.89
C ALA A 245 2.60 -1.46 -28.57
N ALA A 246 1.55 -1.94 -27.88
CA ALA A 246 0.18 -1.80 -28.37
C ALA A 246 -0.17 -0.31 -28.47
N GLY A 247 -0.77 0.05 -29.59
CA GLY A 247 -1.24 1.40 -29.84
C GLY A 247 -2.37 1.82 -28.89
N ASP A 248 -2.72 3.09 -28.95
CA ASP A 248 -3.79 3.68 -28.14
C ASP A 248 -5.10 2.89 -28.25
N GLY A 249 -5.59 2.45 -27.10
CA GLY A 249 -6.85 1.75 -26.98
C GLY A 249 -6.81 0.27 -27.38
N GLU A 250 -5.68 -0.25 -27.81
CA GLU A 250 -5.52 -1.69 -28.07
C GLU A 250 -5.52 -2.50 -26.76
N GLU A 251 -6.15 -3.66 -26.83
CA GLU A 251 -6.09 -4.62 -25.72
C GLU A 251 -4.73 -5.34 -25.75
N ILE A 252 -4.05 -5.34 -24.61
CA ILE A 252 -2.82 -6.12 -24.44
C ILE A 252 -3.07 -7.27 -23.46
N GLU A 253 -2.43 -8.39 -23.72
CA GLU A 253 -2.43 -9.53 -22.82
C GLU A 253 -1.24 -9.45 -21.86
N ILE A 254 -1.53 -9.47 -20.57
CA ILE A 254 -0.49 -9.44 -19.56
C ILE A 254 -0.56 -10.74 -18.77
N GLN A 255 0.57 -11.43 -18.73
CA GLN A 255 0.69 -12.57 -17.86
C GLN A 255 0.86 -12.11 -16.41
N TYR A 256 -0.04 -12.58 -15.56
CA TYR A 256 -0.05 -12.26 -14.17
C TYR A 256 -0.19 -13.54 -13.33
N GLY A 257 0.87 -13.89 -12.60
CA GLY A 257 0.91 -15.17 -11.92
C GLY A 257 0.74 -16.34 -12.92
N THR A 258 -0.28 -17.15 -12.72
CA THR A 258 -0.64 -18.26 -13.61
C THR A 258 -1.71 -17.89 -14.65
N GLY A 259 -2.18 -16.65 -14.63
CA GLY A 259 -3.26 -16.17 -15.50
C GLY A 259 -2.79 -15.13 -16.50
N VAL A 260 -3.54 -15.04 -17.60
CA VAL A 260 -3.40 -13.97 -18.61
C VAL A 260 -4.57 -13.02 -18.43
N LYS A 261 -4.30 -11.73 -18.37
CA LYS A 261 -5.34 -10.69 -18.31
C LYS A 261 -5.22 -9.75 -19.49
N LYS A 262 -6.36 -9.41 -20.07
CA LYS A 262 -6.45 -8.38 -21.10
C LYS A 262 -6.68 -7.03 -20.45
N VAL A 263 -5.86 -6.07 -20.81
CA VAL A 263 -5.99 -4.69 -20.38
C VAL A 263 -5.82 -3.76 -21.58
N LYS A 264 -6.55 -2.67 -21.57
CA LYS A 264 -6.37 -1.66 -22.61
C LYS A 264 -5.07 -0.92 -22.40
N ALA A 265 -4.32 -0.75 -23.44
CA ALA A 265 -3.18 0.15 -23.45
C ALA A 265 -3.67 1.57 -23.22
N ALA A 266 -2.93 2.31 -22.45
CA ALA A 266 -3.22 3.71 -22.23
C ALA A 266 -2.73 4.57 -23.39
N SER A 267 -3.36 5.72 -23.59
CA SER A 267 -3.02 6.67 -24.63
C SER A 267 -1.56 7.13 -24.55
N ALA A 268 -0.88 7.18 -25.69
CA ALA A 268 0.50 7.66 -25.76
C ALA A 268 0.65 9.16 -25.51
N ASP A 269 -0.43 9.92 -25.65
CA ASP A 269 -0.41 11.38 -25.64
C ASP A 269 -1.07 12.02 -24.39
N GLY A 270 -1.50 11.22 -23.44
CA GLY A 270 -2.14 11.69 -22.21
C GLY A 270 -1.52 11.08 -20.96
N PRO A 271 -1.95 11.56 -19.81
CA PRO A 271 -1.69 10.82 -18.59
C PRO A 271 -2.22 9.42 -18.84
N LEU A 272 -1.35 8.44 -18.70
CA LEU A 272 -1.68 7.05 -18.92
C LEU A 272 -2.74 6.64 -17.89
N ILE A 273 -3.95 7.05 -18.11
CA ILE A 273 -5.08 6.55 -17.35
C ILE A 273 -5.43 5.24 -18.00
N PRO A 274 -5.23 4.11 -17.32
CA PRO A 274 -5.78 2.86 -17.79
C PRO A 274 -7.29 3.02 -17.72
N HIS A 275 -7.92 2.92 -18.83
CA HIS A 275 -9.37 2.97 -18.97
C HIS A 275 -10.03 1.69 -18.55
#